data_14051df0292f2abb65a6a2c7c45202b2
#
_entry.id   14051df0292f2abb65a6a2c7c45202b2
#
_cell.length_a   1.000
_cell.length_b   1.000
_cell.length_c   1.000
_cell.angle_alpha   90.00
_cell.angle_beta   90.00
_cell.angle_gamma   90.00
#
_symmetry.space_group_name_H-M   'P 1'
#
loop_
_entity.id
_entity.type
_entity.pdbx_description
1 polymer ?
#
loop_
_entity_poly.entity_id
_entity_poly.type
_entity_poly.pdbx_seq_one_letter_code
_entity_poly.pdbx_strand_id
1 'polypeptide(L)'
;MRGTLPRRGRPGRSPAAARRRALSLLAALAGLLAALVVALPQTSAVAAIPGESNGGVRIMPLGDSITDGYTPYPGGYRVTLWQDLAGAGHLVDFVGSQTNGPAELGDHDHEGHPGWRIDQLDANIVGWLNATDPRTILLHIGTNDINQDDDVADAPARLSTLIDHILRTKPDVQLFVARIITEQGEPHATMVNTYNAAIPDIVASKGPNVHLVDMHAALTADDLADGVHPKQEGYDKMAAVWDSALESVPASLQPLPATPAPASAN
;
A
#
# COMPACT_ATOMS: atom_id res chain seq x y z
N MET A 1 69.71 -9.80 77.13
CA MET A 1 70.13 -9.01 75.97
C MET A 1 69.64 -9.69 74.71
N ARG A 2 68.79 -9.02 73.98
CA ARG A 2 68.07 -9.59 72.86
C ARG A 2 68.80 -9.28 71.55
N GLY A 3 69.20 -10.36 70.80
CA GLY A 3 69.82 -10.23 69.48
C GLY A 3 68.75 -10.43 68.37
N THR A 4 68.62 -9.49 67.46
CA THR A 4 67.74 -9.47 66.31
C THR A 4 68.46 -10.07 65.09
N LEU A 5 67.82 -11.03 64.43
CA LEU A 5 68.22 -11.65 63.16
C LEU A 5 67.75 -10.77 61.95
N PRO A 6 68.49 -10.70 60.88
CA PRO A 6 68.10 -9.93 59.70
C PRO A 6 67.15 -10.75 58.75
N ARG A 7 66.13 -10.09 58.25
CA ARG A 7 65.22 -10.59 57.23
C ARG A 7 65.90 -10.61 55.85
N ARG A 8 65.86 -11.74 55.18
CA ARG A 8 66.22 -11.86 53.76
C ARG A 8 65.12 -11.25 52.85
N GLY A 9 65.53 -10.34 51.99
CA GLY A 9 64.68 -9.71 50.98
C GLY A 9 64.34 -10.68 49.80
N ARG A 10 63.08 -10.70 49.36
CA ARG A 10 62.63 -11.38 48.14
C ARG A 10 63.00 -10.51 46.92
N PRO A 11 63.41 -11.11 45.79
CA PRO A 11 63.66 -10.35 44.56
C PRO A 11 62.38 -9.85 43.94
N GLY A 12 62.29 -8.53 43.72
CA GLY A 12 61.15 -7.88 43.07
C GLY A 12 61.09 -8.22 41.60
N ARG A 13 59.91 -8.65 41.17
CA ARG A 13 59.60 -8.84 39.75
C ARG A 13 59.56 -7.46 39.09
N SER A 14 60.32 -7.26 38.04
CA SER A 14 60.36 -6.05 37.26
C SER A 14 59.01 -5.72 36.57
N PRO A 15 58.51 -4.50 36.70
CA PRO A 15 57.23 -4.12 36.13
C PRO A 15 57.19 -4.05 34.59
N ALA A 16 58.35 -4.16 33.93
CA ALA A 16 58.48 -4.04 32.47
C ALA A 16 57.91 -5.27 31.69
N ALA A 17 57.95 -6.47 32.29
CA ALA A 17 57.46 -7.69 31.63
C ALA A 17 55.90 -7.80 31.60
N ALA A 18 55.24 -7.23 32.61
CA ALA A 18 53.79 -7.20 32.68
C ALA A 18 53.15 -6.23 31.66
N ARG A 19 53.78 -5.09 31.38
CA ARG A 19 53.30 -4.11 30.40
C ARG A 19 53.41 -4.62 28.95
N ARG A 20 54.38 -5.43 28.59
CA ARG A 20 54.53 -5.97 27.23
C ARG A 20 53.49 -7.04 26.91
N ARG A 21 53.03 -7.82 27.89
CA ARG A 21 51.96 -8.85 27.69
C ARG A 21 50.59 -8.22 27.63
N ALA A 22 50.31 -7.14 28.35
CA ALA A 22 49.06 -6.42 28.28
C ALA A 22 48.85 -5.69 26.94
N LEU A 23 49.94 -5.09 26.40
CA LEU A 23 49.90 -4.42 25.10
C LEU A 23 49.71 -5.40 23.92
N SER A 24 50.24 -6.62 24.01
CA SER A 24 50.07 -7.65 22.97
C SER A 24 48.66 -8.22 22.94
N LEU A 25 47.98 -8.33 24.09
CA LEU A 25 46.59 -8.79 24.18
C LEU A 25 45.60 -7.72 23.71
N LEU A 26 45.85 -6.44 23.99
CA LEU A 26 45.02 -5.34 23.50
C LEU A 26 45.11 -5.16 21.97
N ALA A 27 46.30 -5.36 21.38
CA ALA A 27 46.48 -5.30 19.94
C ALA A 27 45.77 -6.47 19.20
N ALA A 28 45.74 -7.66 19.81
CA ALA A 28 45.03 -8.80 19.25
C ALA A 28 43.50 -8.65 19.35
N LEU A 29 42.98 -8.03 20.42
CA LEU A 29 41.52 -7.78 20.55
C LEU A 29 41.05 -6.65 19.63
N ALA A 30 41.88 -5.61 19.40
CA ALA A 30 41.55 -4.55 18.44
C ALA A 30 41.56 -5.05 16.99
N GLY A 31 42.41 -6.01 16.64
CA GLY A 31 42.45 -6.65 15.33
C GLY A 31 41.23 -7.55 15.05
N LEU A 32 40.66 -8.20 16.08
CA LEU A 32 39.47 -9.05 15.92
C LEU A 32 38.17 -8.24 15.83
N LEU A 33 38.10 -7.06 16.43
CA LEU A 33 36.94 -6.16 16.31
C LEU A 33 36.86 -5.41 14.96
N ALA A 34 38.00 -5.23 14.27
CA ALA A 34 38.05 -4.56 12.99
C ALA A 34 37.64 -5.48 11.81
N ALA A 35 37.59 -6.80 12.01
CA ALA A 35 37.24 -7.77 10.94
C ALA A 35 35.76 -8.17 10.89
N LEU A 36 34.92 -7.63 11.78
CA LEU A 36 33.46 -7.91 11.80
C LEU A 36 32.61 -6.67 11.45
N VAL A 37 33.12 -5.81 10.56
CA VAL A 37 32.26 -4.94 9.77
C VAL A 37 31.71 -5.80 8.63
N VAL A 38 30.71 -6.63 8.94
CA VAL A 38 29.82 -7.18 7.93
C VAL A 38 29.25 -5.98 7.21
N ALA A 39 29.62 -5.81 5.95
CA ALA A 39 28.97 -4.88 5.06
C ALA A 39 27.49 -5.31 4.97
N LEU A 40 26.64 -4.72 5.82
CA LEU A 40 25.22 -4.74 5.60
C LEU A 40 25.01 -4.12 4.22
N PRO A 41 24.25 -4.77 3.32
CA PRO A 41 23.88 -4.12 2.09
C PRO A 41 23.20 -2.81 2.48
N GLN A 42 23.84 -1.69 2.17
CA GLN A 42 23.19 -0.40 2.24
C GLN A 42 22.18 -0.42 1.09
N THR A 43 20.94 -0.82 1.38
CA THR A 43 19.84 -0.43 0.54
C THR A 43 19.80 1.08 0.63
N SER A 44 20.32 1.76 -0.38
CA SER A 44 20.06 3.18 -0.57
C SER A 44 18.55 3.29 -0.68
N ALA A 45 17.89 3.76 0.37
CA ALA A 45 16.54 4.26 0.24
C ALA A 45 16.64 5.44 -0.74
N VAL A 46 16.32 5.19 -1.99
CA VAL A 46 16.07 6.26 -2.96
C VAL A 46 14.85 6.96 -2.38
N ALA A 47 15.02 8.20 -1.92
CA ALA A 47 13.89 9.01 -1.56
C ALA A 47 12.99 9.09 -2.82
N ALA A 48 11.79 8.52 -2.75
CA ALA A 48 10.83 8.61 -3.84
C ALA A 48 10.55 10.10 -4.08
N ILE A 49 10.77 10.53 -5.32
CA ILE A 49 10.29 11.85 -5.77
C ILE A 49 8.77 11.67 -5.92
N PRO A 50 7.94 12.56 -5.35
CA PRO A 50 6.49 12.47 -5.53
C PRO A 50 6.14 12.35 -7.03
N GLY A 51 5.35 11.33 -7.38
CA GLY A 51 4.97 11.03 -8.77
C GLY A 51 5.97 10.15 -9.55
N GLU A 52 7.05 9.69 -8.92
CA GLU A 52 8.03 8.79 -9.55
C GLU A 52 7.94 7.39 -8.93
N SER A 53 8.03 6.35 -9.77
CA SER A 53 7.97 4.97 -9.29
C SER A 53 9.08 4.66 -8.29
N ASN A 54 8.71 4.10 -7.14
CA ASN A 54 9.64 3.66 -6.12
C ASN A 54 10.17 2.22 -6.36
N GLY A 55 9.75 1.58 -7.46
CA GLY A 55 10.09 0.21 -7.82
C GLY A 55 9.23 -0.84 -7.13
N GLY A 56 8.19 -0.46 -6.41
CA GLY A 56 7.22 -1.33 -5.78
C GLY A 56 6.20 -1.92 -6.76
N VAL A 57 5.29 -2.74 -6.21
CA VAL A 57 4.13 -3.24 -6.94
C VAL A 57 3.16 -2.09 -7.18
N ARG A 58 2.87 -1.78 -8.44
CA ARG A 58 1.99 -0.67 -8.80
C ARG A 58 0.54 -0.99 -8.51
N ILE A 59 -0.05 -0.22 -7.61
CA ILE A 59 -1.45 -0.29 -7.19
C ILE A 59 -2.12 1.02 -7.56
N MET A 60 -3.22 0.96 -8.32
CA MET A 60 -4.03 2.13 -8.68
C MET A 60 -5.26 2.22 -7.77
N PRO A 61 -5.28 3.14 -6.80
CA PRO A 61 -6.53 3.52 -6.12
C PRO A 61 -7.41 4.30 -7.11
N LEU A 62 -8.51 3.70 -7.57
CA LEU A 62 -9.38 4.23 -8.63
C LEU A 62 -10.78 4.51 -8.10
N GLY A 63 -11.28 5.73 -8.30
CA GLY A 63 -12.61 6.09 -7.86
C GLY A 63 -12.94 7.59 -7.93
N ASP A 64 -13.72 8.03 -6.96
CA ASP A 64 -14.23 9.40 -6.84
C ASP A 64 -13.59 10.17 -5.66
N SER A 65 -14.34 11.09 -5.04
CA SER A 65 -13.90 11.87 -3.88
C SER A 65 -13.57 11.02 -2.66
N ILE A 66 -14.15 9.81 -2.53
CA ILE A 66 -13.88 8.90 -1.42
C ILE A 66 -12.47 8.31 -1.58
N THR A 67 -12.03 8.05 -2.82
CA THR A 67 -10.66 7.61 -3.13
C THR A 67 -9.66 8.76 -3.04
N ASP A 68 -10.02 9.97 -3.47
CA ASP A 68 -9.21 11.19 -3.32
C ASP A 68 -8.96 11.52 -1.85
N GLY A 69 -9.98 11.35 -1.02
CA GLY A 69 -9.98 11.74 0.38
C GLY A 69 -10.58 13.13 0.58
N TYR A 70 -11.81 13.18 1.10
CA TYR A 70 -12.58 14.39 1.29
C TYR A 70 -12.05 15.25 2.45
N THR A 71 -12.03 16.55 2.26
CA THR A 71 -11.65 17.50 3.32
C THR A 71 -12.55 17.35 4.56
N PRO A 72 -11.99 17.18 5.80
CA PRO A 72 -10.61 17.47 6.19
C PRO A 72 -9.66 16.25 6.18
N TYR A 73 -9.96 15.19 5.47
CA TYR A 73 -9.22 13.93 5.46
C TYR A 73 -8.52 13.65 4.11
N PRO A 74 -7.59 14.52 3.66
CA PRO A 74 -6.91 14.33 2.37
C PRO A 74 -6.13 13.00 2.37
N GLY A 75 -6.20 12.27 1.26
CA GLY A 75 -5.62 10.93 1.17
C GLY A 75 -6.57 9.81 1.59
N GLY A 76 -7.61 10.10 2.40
CA GLY A 76 -8.64 9.13 2.77
C GLY A 76 -8.08 7.81 3.28
N TYR A 77 -8.65 6.68 2.83
CA TYR A 77 -8.22 5.34 3.21
C TYR A 77 -6.78 5.00 2.79
N ARG A 78 -6.24 5.71 1.77
CA ARG A 78 -4.89 5.47 1.23
C ARG A 78 -3.80 5.67 2.28
N VAL A 79 -4.03 6.57 3.26
CA VAL A 79 -3.06 6.87 4.34
C VAL A 79 -2.81 5.63 5.20
N THR A 80 -3.86 5.09 5.80
CA THR A 80 -3.77 3.91 6.67
C THR A 80 -3.39 2.67 5.86
N LEU A 81 -3.96 2.49 4.66
CA LEU A 81 -3.61 1.36 3.78
C LEU A 81 -2.12 1.34 3.42
N TRP A 82 -1.53 2.50 3.09
CA TRP A 82 -0.08 2.59 2.84
C TRP A 82 0.74 2.17 4.04
N GLN A 83 0.37 2.66 5.24
CA GLN A 83 1.08 2.36 6.47
C GLN A 83 1.00 0.87 6.82
N ASP A 84 -0.15 0.25 6.65
CA ASP A 84 -0.37 -1.17 6.92
C ASP A 84 0.45 -2.04 5.96
N LEU A 85 0.39 -1.79 4.65
CA LEU A 85 1.16 -2.51 3.65
C LEU A 85 2.68 -2.35 3.87
N ALA A 86 3.15 -1.13 4.12
CA ALA A 86 4.57 -0.87 4.42
C ALA A 86 4.99 -1.53 5.74
N GLY A 87 4.14 -1.51 6.75
CA GLY A 87 4.36 -2.17 8.05
C GLY A 87 4.43 -3.69 7.93
N ALA A 88 3.67 -4.29 7.02
CA ALA A 88 3.73 -5.71 6.67
C ALA A 88 4.97 -6.07 5.81
N GLY A 89 5.72 -5.07 5.34
CA GLY A 89 6.94 -5.26 4.55
C GLY A 89 6.71 -5.34 3.04
N HIS A 90 5.52 -4.97 2.56
CA HIS A 90 5.25 -4.87 1.13
C HIS A 90 5.89 -3.59 0.55
N LEU A 91 6.59 -3.75 -0.57
CA LEU A 91 7.05 -2.62 -1.37
C LEU A 91 5.99 -2.35 -2.44
N VAL A 92 5.17 -1.34 -2.20
CA VAL A 92 4.09 -0.92 -3.09
C VAL A 92 4.36 0.47 -3.65
N ASP A 93 3.76 0.77 -4.79
CA ASP A 93 3.88 2.00 -5.56
C ASP A 93 2.46 2.42 -5.95
N PHE A 94 1.88 3.40 -5.26
CA PHE A 94 0.58 3.91 -5.67
C PHE A 94 0.73 4.69 -6.98
N VAL A 95 -0.20 4.48 -7.91
CA VAL A 95 -0.12 5.09 -9.23
C VAL A 95 -1.44 5.74 -9.64
N GLY A 96 -1.34 6.82 -10.40
CA GLY A 96 -2.47 7.56 -10.93
C GLY A 96 -2.04 8.90 -11.50
N SER A 97 -3.00 9.69 -11.99
CA SER A 97 -2.76 11.03 -12.53
C SER A 97 -2.99 12.14 -11.50
N GLN A 98 -3.51 11.80 -10.33
CA GLN A 98 -3.79 12.71 -9.23
C GLN A 98 -2.79 12.51 -8.10
N THR A 99 -2.58 13.54 -7.29
CA THR A 99 -1.64 13.50 -6.17
C THR A 99 -2.16 14.35 -5.01
N ASN A 100 -2.37 13.73 -3.86
CA ASN A 100 -2.67 14.42 -2.60
C ASN A 100 -2.48 13.51 -1.39
N GLY A 101 -2.55 14.10 -0.21
CA GLY A 101 -2.50 13.42 1.07
C GLY A 101 -1.56 14.12 2.05
N PRO A 102 -1.57 13.71 3.33
CA PRO A 102 -0.67 14.22 4.36
C PRO A 102 0.73 13.59 4.21
N ALA A 103 1.71 14.16 4.88
CA ALA A 103 3.11 13.69 4.81
C ALA A 103 3.31 12.24 5.29
N GLU A 104 2.41 11.72 6.10
CA GLU A 104 2.40 10.35 6.61
C GLU A 104 2.01 9.32 5.55
N LEU A 105 1.37 9.73 4.47
CA LEU A 105 1.14 8.94 3.28
C LEU A 105 2.44 8.94 2.47
N GLY A 106 3.14 7.82 2.47
CA GLY A 106 4.48 7.74 1.83
C GLY A 106 4.45 7.84 0.31
N ASP A 107 3.29 7.61 -0.32
CA ASP A 107 3.07 7.76 -1.75
C ASP A 107 1.71 8.44 -1.98
N HIS A 108 1.70 9.57 -2.67
CA HIS A 108 0.54 10.43 -2.82
C HIS A 108 -0.28 10.19 -4.09
N ASP A 109 0.19 9.31 -5.00
CA ASP A 109 -0.43 9.10 -6.30
C ASP A 109 -1.74 8.31 -6.19
N HIS A 110 -2.71 8.66 -7.04
CA HIS A 110 -4.00 7.99 -7.11
C HIS A 110 -4.79 8.37 -8.38
N GLU A 111 -5.87 7.66 -8.65
CA GLU A 111 -6.81 7.97 -9.72
C GLU A 111 -8.22 8.22 -9.15
N GLY A 112 -8.31 8.98 -8.04
CA GLY A 112 -9.56 9.43 -7.44
C GLY A 112 -9.98 10.81 -7.97
N HIS A 113 -11.19 10.92 -8.53
CA HIS A 113 -11.71 12.13 -9.15
C HIS A 113 -12.99 12.60 -8.45
N PRO A 114 -12.94 13.65 -7.61
CA PRO A 114 -14.09 14.15 -6.88
C PRO A 114 -15.29 14.48 -7.79
N GLY A 115 -16.46 13.95 -7.45
CA GLY A 115 -17.70 14.19 -8.18
C GLY A 115 -17.88 13.34 -9.46
N TRP A 116 -16.91 12.48 -9.81
CA TRP A 116 -16.99 11.69 -11.04
C TRP A 116 -17.86 10.44 -10.89
N ARG A 117 -18.51 10.11 -12.01
CA ARG A 117 -19.33 8.93 -12.19
C ARG A 117 -18.56 7.84 -12.94
N ILE A 118 -19.19 6.68 -13.07
CA ILE A 118 -18.64 5.51 -13.77
C ILE A 118 -18.30 5.83 -15.23
N ASP A 119 -19.19 6.52 -15.96
CA ASP A 119 -18.98 6.88 -17.37
C ASP A 119 -17.77 7.78 -17.60
N GLN A 120 -17.49 8.67 -16.65
CA GLN A 120 -16.37 9.59 -16.72
C GLN A 120 -15.04 8.86 -16.48
N LEU A 121 -14.99 7.90 -15.54
CA LEU A 121 -13.82 7.04 -15.39
C LEU A 121 -13.60 6.20 -16.64
N ASP A 122 -14.68 5.60 -17.19
CA ASP A 122 -14.63 4.74 -18.37
C ASP A 122 -14.06 5.47 -19.60
N ALA A 123 -14.41 6.72 -19.78
CA ALA A 123 -13.90 7.55 -20.88
C ALA A 123 -12.38 7.77 -20.84
N ASN A 124 -11.74 7.64 -19.68
CA ASN A 124 -10.32 7.96 -19.46
C ASN A 124 -9.46 6.74 -19.12
N ILE A 125 -10.06 5.65 -18.65
CA ILE A 125 -9.36 4.51 -18.03
C ILE A 125 -8.25 3.93 -18.90
N VAL A 126 -8.47 3.79 -20.21
CA VAL A 126 -7.46 3.20 -21.13
C VAL A 126 -6.18 4.04 -21.16
N GLY A 127 -6.33 5.37 -21.13
CA GLY A 127 -5.19 6.30 -21.08
C GLY A 127 -4.36 6.13 -19.80
N TRP A 128 -5.01 6.08 -18.65
CA TRP A 128 -4.37 5.92 -17.35
C TRP A 128 -3.68 4.56 -17.21
N LEU A 129 -4.35 3.49 -17.62
CA LEU A 129 -3.78 2.13 -17.59
C LEU A 129 -2.53 2.00 -18.46
N ASN A 130 -2.49 2.67 -19.60
CA ASN A 130 -1.31 2.67 -20.46
C ASN A 130 -0.17 3.53 -19.94
N ALA A 131 -0.50 4.61 -19.22
CA ALA A 131 0.49 5.51 -18.64
C ALA A 131 1.15 4.92 -17.37
N THR A 132 0.37 4.27 -16.51
CA THR A 132 0.83 3.83 -15.17
C THR A 132 1.11 2.33 -15.08
N ASP A 133 0.55 1.51 -15.99
CA ASP A 133 0.71 0.05 -16.05
C ASP A 133 0.53 -0.64 -14.68
N PRO A 134 -0.63 -0.50 -14.01
CA PRO A 134 -0.85 -1.03 -12.68
C PRO A 134 -0.89 -2.57 -12.68
N ARG A 135 -0.32 -3.18 -11.64
CA ARG A 135 -0.49 -4.60 -11.35
C ARG A 135 -1.83 -4.88 -10.69
N THR A 136 -2.30 -3.92 -9.88
CA THR A 136 -3.50 -4.05 -9.05
C THR A 136 -4.31 -2.76 -9.13
N ILE A 137 -5.65 -2.89 -9.14
CA ILE A 137 -6.58 -1.76 -9.13
C ILE A 137 -7.57 -1.95 -7.98
N LEU A 138 -7.76 -0.90 -7.19
CA LEU A 138 -8.77 -0.83 -6.12
C LEU A 138 -9.90 0.09 -6.59
N LEU A 139 -10.99 -0.49 -7.11
CA LEU A 139 -12.11 0.26 -7.70
C LEU A 139 -13.24 0.46 -6.71
N HIS A 140 -13.51 1.71 -6.34
CA HIS A 140 -14.68 2.14 -5.57
C HIS A 140 -15.37 3.29 -6.30
N ILE A 141 -16.50 3.04 -6.97
CA ILE A 141 -17.21 3.99 -7.83
C ILE A 141 -18.70 3.67 -7.91
N GLY A 142 -19.53 4.70 -8.10
CA GLY A 142 -20.98 4.62 -8.24
C GLY A 142 -21.73 5.58 -7.33
N THR A 143 -21.07 6.14 -6.32
CA THR A 143 -21.64 7.12 -5.39
C THR A 143 -22.23 8.32 -6.13
N ASN A 144 -21.51 8.86 -7.10
CA ASN A 144 -21.96 10.03 -7.85
C ASN A 144 -23.01 9.72 -8.93
N ASP A 145 -23.07 8.49 -9.44
CA ASP A 145 -24.19 8.05 -10.30
C ASP A 145 -25.51 8.15 -9.52
N ILE A 146 -25.49 7.81 -8.24
CA ILE A 146 -26.65 7.90 -7.34
C ILE A 146 -26.92 9.36 -6.96
N ASN A 147 -25.93 10.09 -6.46
CA ASN A 147 -26.11 11.46 -5.95
C ASN A 147 -26.49 12.48 -7.02
N GLN A 148 -26.18 12.21 -8.29
CA GLN A 148 -26.52 13.06 -9.43
C GLN A 148 -27.75 12.57 -10.20
N ASP A 149 -28.43 11.51 -9.73
CA ASP A 149 -29.56 10.87 -10.41
C ASP A 149 -29.26 10.51 -11.89
N ASP A 150 -28.01 10.07 -12.18
CA ASP A 150 -27.55 9.81 -13.54
C ASP A 150 -27.94 8.39 -13.98
N ASP A 151 -29.16 8.22 -14.40
CA ASP A 151 -29.71 6.93 -14.84
C ASP A 151 -29.24 5.77 -13.95
N VAL A 152 -29.60 5.86 -12.67
CA VAL A 152 -29.13 4.96 -11.61
C VAL A 152 -29.42 3.50 -11.92
N ALA A 153 -30.51 3.22 -12.67
CA ALA A 153 -30.89 1.87 -13.08
C ALA A 153 -29.82 1.22 -13.98
N ASP A 154 -29.15 2.01 -14.81
CA ASP A 154 -28.12 1.55 -15.74
C ASP A 154 -26.68 1.62 -15.15
N ALA A 155 -26.49 2.14 -13.94
CA ALA A 155 -25.19 2.19 -13.29
C ALA A 155 -24.48 0.82 -13.20
N PRO A 156 -25.17 -0.30 -12.89
CA PRO A 156 -24.55 -1.62 -12.92
C PRO A 156 -24.01 -2.02 -14.31
N ALA A 157 -24.72 -1.66 -15.40
CA ALA A 157 -24.27 -1.95 -16.76
C ALA A 157 -23.04 -1.09 -17.13
N ARG A 158 -23.01 0.19 -16.71
CA ARG A 158 -21.81 1.04 -16.86
C ARG A 158 -20.61 0.49 -16.11
N LEU A 159 -20.79 0.02 -14.87
CA LEU A 159 -19.73 -0.64 -14.11
C LEU A 159 -19.19 -1.87 -14.84
N SER A 160 -20.09 -2.72 -15.34
CA SER A 160 -19.71 -3.90 -16.13
C SER A 160 -18.86 -3.53 -17.35
N THR A 161 -19.21 -2.45 -18.04
CA THR A 161 -18.48 -1.93 -19.22
C THR A 161 -17.11 -1.40 -18.84
N LEU A 162 -17.00 -0.62 -17.78
CA LEU A 162 -15.72 -0.12 -17.24
C LEU A 162 -14.77 -1.29 -16.91
N ILE A 163 -15.28 -2.32 -16.23
CA ILE A 163 -14.48 -3.54 -15.91
C ILE A 163 -14.00 -4.20 -17.20
N ASP A 164 -14.84 -4.32 -18.23
CA ASP A 164 -14.46 -4.90 -19.51
C ASP A 164 -13.37 -4.08 -20.23
N HIS A 165 -13.39 -2.75 -20.13
CA HIS A 165 -12.34 -1.89 -20.67
C HIS A 165 -11.01 -2.07 -19.91
N ILE A 166 -11.07 -2.18 -18.59
CA ILE A 166 -9.89 -2.47 -17.77
C ILE A 166 -9.26 -3.80 -18.18
N LEU A 167 -10.05 -4.88 -18.20
CA LEU A 167 -9.56 -6.23 -18.49
C LEU A 167 -9.05 -6.39 -19.93
N ARG A 168 -9.66 -5.71 -20.90
CA ARG A 168 -9.16 -5.71 -22.28
C ARG A 168 -7.81 -4.98 -22.41
N THR A 169 -7.62 -3.92 -21.62
CA THR A 169 -6.40 -3.11 -21.66
C THR A 169 -5.27 -3.78 -20.85
N LYS A 170 -5.60 -4.39 -19.73
CA LYS A 170 -4.67 -5.06 -18.80
C LYS A 170 -5.21 -6.45 -18.40
N PRO A 171 -5.03 -7.48 -19.24
CA PRO A 171 -5.61 -8.81 -18.99
C PRO A 171 -5.09 -9.49 -17.71
N ASP A 172 -3.89 -9.15 -17.28
CA ASP A 172 -3.21 -9.77 -16.11
C ASP A 172 -3.38 -8.96 -14.82
N VAL A 173 -4.12 -7.86 -14.87
CA VAL A 173 -4.37 -7.00 -13.69
C VAL A 173 -5.18 -7.75 -12.65
N GLN A 174 -4.89 -7.52 -11.36
CA GLN A 174 -5.75 -7.92 -10.26
C GLN A 174 -6.71 -6.78 -9.96
N LEU A 175 -7.98 -6.94 -10.26
CA LEU A 175 -9.00 -5.91 -10.10
C LEU A 175 -9.90 -6.22 -8.90
N PHE A 176 -9.84 -5.37 -7.90
CA PHE A 176 -10.72 -5.44 -6.73
C PHE A 176 -11.87 -4.45 -6.91
N VAL A 177 -13.10 -4.95 -6.95
CA VAL A 177 -14.32 -4.17 -7.15
C VAL A 177 -15.09 -4.12 -5.85
N ALA A 178 -15.20 -2.94 -5.27
CA ALA A 178 -15.91 -2.74 -4.02
C ALA A 178 -17.42 -2.54 -4.25
N ARG A 179 -18.23 -3.14 -3.37
CA ARG A 179 -19.56 -2.62 -3.09
C ARG A 179 -19.36 -1.25 -2.44
N ILE A 180 -20.03 -0.21 -2.97
CA ILE A 180 -19.83 1.14 -2.42
C ILE A 180 -20.35 1.25 -1.00
N ILE A 181 -19.76 2.15 -0.22
CA ILE A 181 -20.16 2.41 1.15
C ILE A 181 -21.60 2.90 1.23
N THR A 182 -22.17 2.88 2.44
CA THR A 182 -23.53 3.39 2.66
C THR A 182 -23.61 4.89 2.44
N GLU A 183 -24.81 5.39 2.17
CA GLU A 183 -25.17 6.81 2.23
C GLU A 183 -26.24 7.06 3.27
N GLN A 184 -26.27 8.26 3.82
CA GLN A 184 -27.26 8.63 4.84
C GLN A 184 -28.54 9.19 4.17
N GLY A 185 -29.68 8.61 4.54
CA GLY A 185 -31.00 9.11 4.14
C GLY A 185 -31.55 8.44 2.88
N GLU A 186 -32.89 8.48 2.80
CA GLU A 186 -33.63 8.01 1.65
C GLU A 186 -33.83 9.16 0.63
N PRO A 187 -33.86 8.87 -0.69
CA PRO A 187 -33.86 7.53 -1.31
C PRO A 187 -32.45 6.93 -1.55
N HIS A 188 -31.37 7.65 -1.28
CA HIS A 188 -30.02 7.26 -1.67
C HIS A 188 -29.59 5.93 -1.01
N ALA A 189 -29.89 5.72 0.27
CA ALA A 189 -29.58 4.45 0.94
C ALA A 189 -30.20 3.23 0.23
N THR A 190 -31.43 3.35 -0.25
CA THR A 190 -32.10 2.31 -1.05
C THR A 190 -31.44 2.13 -2.42
N MET A 191 -31.04 3.21 -3.10
CA MET A 191 -30.34 3.16 -4.39
C MET A 191 -28.98 2.51 -4.25
N VAL A 192 -28.19 2.86 -3.21
CA VAL A 192 -26.91 2.20 -2.87
C VAL A 192 -27.10 0.69 -2.69
N ASN A 193 -28.10 0.28 -1.92
CA ASN A 193 -28.38 -1.13 -1.70
C ASN A 193 -28.71 -1.86 -3.02
N THR A 194 -29.50 -1.23 -3.89
CA THR A 194 -29.87 -1.78 -5.19
C THR A 194 -28.66 -1.92 -6.12
N TYR A 195 -27.83 -0.89 -6.21
CA TYR A 195 -26.58 -0.92 -6.98
C TYR A 195 -25.62 -1.99 -6.45
N ASN A 196 -25.38 -2.03 -5.15
CA ASN A 196 -24.52 -2.99 -4.49
C ASN A 196 -24.98 -4.44 -4.65
N ALA A 197 -26.28 -4.68 -4.75
CA ALA A 197 -26.84 -6.02 -4.97
C ALA A 197 -26.47 -6.60 -6.35
N ALA A 198 -26.19 -5.76 -7.35
CA ALA A 198 -25.80 -6.20 -8.69
C ALA A 198 -24.30 -6.54 -8.81
N ILE A 199 -23.45 -5.95 -7.97
CA ILE A 199 -21.99 -6.06 -8.10
C ILE A 199 -21.47 -7.52 -8.00
N PRO A 200 -21.97 -8.39 -7.10
CA PRO A 200 -21.47 -9.76 -7.01
C PRO A 200 -21.62 -10.55 -8.31
N ASP A 201 -22.76 -10.45 -8.98
CA ASP A 201 -23.01 -11.17 -10.25
C ASP A 201 -22.13 -10.59 -11.39
N ILE A 202 -21.94 -9.28 -11.41
CA ILE A 202 -21.03 -8.64 -12.36
C ILE A 202 -19.62 -9.21 -12.15
N VAL A 203 -19.07 -9.14 -10.94
CA VAL A 203 -17.73 -9.64 -10.62
C VAL A 203 -17.56 -11.11 -10.98
N ALA A 204 -18.52 -11.96 -10.59
CA ALA A 204 -18.51 -13.40 -10.89
C ALA A 204 -18.44 -13.70 -12.41
N SER A 205 -18.97 -12.80 -13.24
CA SER A 205 -18.96 -12.95 -14.71
C SER A 205 -17.62 -12.58 -15.38
N LYS A 206 -16.68 -11.92 -14.67
CA LYS A 206 -15.48 -11.30 -15.28
C LYS A 206 -14.21 -12.13 -15.20
N GLY A 207 -14.23 -13.28 -14.54
CA GLY A 207 -13.10 -14.20 -14.46
C GLY A 207 -12.27 -14.07 -13.18
N PRO A 208 -11.20 -14.86 -13.08
CA PRO A 208 -10.51 -15.12 -11.80
C PRO A 208 -9.67 -13.95 -11.27
N ASN A 209 -9.39 -12.96 -12.10
CA ASN A 209 -8.60 -11.79 -11.70
C ASN A 209 -9.46 -10.63 -11.19
N VAL A 210 -10.78 -10.81 -11.11
CA VAL A 210 -11.72 -9.81 -10.59
C VAL A 210 -12.26 -10.27 -9.24
N HIS A 211 -12.06 -9.47 -8.22
CA HIS A 211 -12.31 -9.82 -6.83
C HIS A 211 -13.38 -8.90 -6.23
N LEU A 212 -14.41 -9.48 -5.63
CA LEU A 212 -15.42 -8.71 -4.91
C LEU A 212 -14.87 -8.29 -3.54
N VAL A 213 -15.11 -7.01 -3.20
CA VAL A 213 -14.80 -6.47 -1.87
C VAL A 213 -16.07 -5.91 -1.22
N ASP A 214 -16.45 -6.44 -0.06
CA ASP A 214 -17.65 -5.97 0.64
C ASP A 214 -17.33 -4.75 1.53
N MET A 215 -17.04 -3.63 0.89
CA MET A 215 -16.77 -2.36 1.57
C MET A 215 -18.04 -1.82 2.24
N HIS A 216 -19.22 -2.13 1.69
CA HIS A 216 -20.51 -1.68 2.25
C HIS A 216 -20.75 -2.19 3.67
N ALA A 217 -20.38 -3.43 3.95
CA ALA A 217 -20.58 -4.03 5.27
C ALA A 217 -19.69 -3.45 6.37
N ALA A 218 -18.62 -2.75 6.00
CA ALA A 218 -17.64 -2.23 6.96
C ALA A 218 -18.07 -0.90 7.59
N LEU A 219 -18.91 -0.11 6.92
CA LEU A 219 -19.30 1.23 7.35
C LEU A 219 -20.80 1.32 7.63
N THR A 220 -21.11 2.20 8.58
CA THR A 220 -22.47 2.61 8.90
C THR A 220 -22.64 4.11 8.67
N ALA A 221 -23.86 4.63 8.74
CA ALA A 221 -24.11 6.06 8.62
C ALA A 221 -23.38 6.90 9.68
N ASP A 222 -23.05 6.32 10.83
CA ASP A 222 -22.30 7.00 11.90
C ASP A 222 -20.82 7.23 11.53
N ASP A 223 -20.30 6.51 10.55
CA ASP A 223 -18.94 6.65 10.05
C ASP A 223 -18.79 7.78 9.01
N LEU A 224 -19.90 8.41 8.61
CA LEU A 224 -19.94 9.47 7.61
C LEU A 224 -19.86 10.87 8.22
N ALA A 225 -19.13 11.77 7.57
CA ALA A 225 -18.97 13.16 8.01
C ALA A 225 -20.13 14.08 7.56
N ASP A 226 -20.64 13.85 6.37
CA ASP A 226 -21.67 14.68 5.72
C ASP A 226 -22.83 13.85 5.11
N GLY A 227 -22.89 12.58 5.45
CA GLY A 227 -23.86 11.63 4.92
C GLY A 227 -23.41 10.87 3.68
N VAL A 228 -22.27 11.21 3.10
CA VAL A 228 -21.66 10.58 1.91
C VAL A 228 -20.20 10.18 2.17
N HIS A 229 -19.39 11.13 2.65
CA HIS A 229 -17.95 10.94 2.80
C HIS A 229 -17.59 10.41 4.19
N PRO A 230 -16.67 9.45 4.30
CA PRO A 230 -16.23 8.92 5.58
C PRO A 230 -15.55 9.96 6.47
N LYS A 231 -15.70 9.83 7.79
CA LYS A 231 -14.79 10.39 8.79
C LYS A 231 -13.48 9.59 8.80
N GLN A 232 -12.50 10.03 9.60
CA GLN A 232 -11.23 9.31 9.73
C GLN A 232 -11.44 7.83 10.09
N GLU A 233 -12.27 7.54 11.08
CA GLU A 233 -12.53 6.16 11.50
C GLU A 233 -13.20 5.32 10.38
N GLY A 234 -14.02 5.95 9.54
CA GLY A 234 -14.60 5.32 8.36
C GLY A 234 -13.52 5.00 7.31
N TYR A 235 -12.61 5.93 7.05
CA TYR A 235 -11.47 5.70 6.16
C TYR A 235 -10.52 4.61 6.69
N ASP A 236 -10.29 4.55 8.00
CA ASP A 236 -9.48 3.50 8.62
C ASP A 236 -10.12 2.11 8.45
N LYS A 237 -11.45 2.02 8.58
CA LYS A 237 -12.19 0.79 8.28
C LYS A 237 -12.07 0.39 6.79
N MET A 238 -12.17 1.35 5.88
CA MET A 238 -11.98 1.10 4.44
C MET A 238 -10.57 0.56 4.17
N ALA A 239 -9.55 1.17 4.78
CA ALA A 239 -8.17 0.72 4.65
C ALA A 239 -8.01 -0.75 5.09
N ALA A 240 -8.54 -1.11 6.26
CA ALA A 240 -8.49 -2.48 6.77
C ALA A 240 -9.19 -3.50 5.85
N VAL A 241 -10.30 -3.09 5.20
CA VAL A 241 -11.00 -3.94 4.21
C VAL A 241 -10.15 -4.12 2.95
N TRP A 242 -9.54 -3.05 2.42
CA TRP A 242 -8.64 -3.13 1.28
C TRP A 242 -7.42 -3.98 1.58
N ASP A 243 -6.76 -3.78 2.72
CA ASP A 243 -5.61 -4.55 3.17
C ASP A 243 -5.94 -6.05 3.24
N SER A 244 -7.03 -6.41 3.93
CA SER A 244 -7.51 -7.80 4.01
C SER A 244 -7.79 -8.40 2.63
N ALA A 245 -8.37 -7.62 1.71
CA ALA A 245 -8.66 -8.08 0.35
C ALA A 245 -7.36 -8.35 -0.42
N LEU A 246 -6.39 -7.44 -0.38
CA LEU A 246 -5.09 -7.57 -1.02
C LEU A 246 -4.32 -8.78 -0.49
N GLU A 247 -4.26 -8.97 0.82
CA GLU A 247 -3.60 -10.11 1.47
C GLU A 247 -4.26 -11.45 1.12
N SER A 248 -5.57 -11.47 0.85
CA SER A 248 -6.28 -12.68 0.42
C SER A 248 -5.89 -13.15 -0.99
N VAL A 249 -5.27 -12.26 -1.79
CA VAL A 249 -4.82 -12.50 -3.16
C VAL A 249 -3.33 -12.17 -3.30
N PRO A 250 -2.41 -13.05 -2.87
CA PRO A 250 -0.96 -12.74 -2.87
C PRO A 250 -0.40 -12.25 -4.20
N ALA A 251 -1.01 -12.62 -5.33
CA ALA A 251 -0.64 -12.16 -6.66
C ALA A 251 -0.83 -10.65 -6.84
N SER A 252 -1.69 -10.00 -6.05
CA SER A 252 -1.94 -8.56 -6.11
C SER A 252 -0.80 -7.72 -5.54
N LEU A 253 0.01 -8.31 -4.64
CA LEU A 253 1.13 -7.68 -3.95
C LEU A 253 2.49 -8.16 -4.48
N GLN A 254 2.50 -8.82 -5.65
CA GLN A 254 3.71 -9.31 -6.30
C GLN A 254 3.82 -8.79 -7.73
N PRO A 255 5.03 -8.43 -8.20
CA PRO A 255 5.23 -8.08 -9.59
C PRO A 255 4.89 -9.26 -10.50
N LEU A 256 4.51 -8.97 -11.76
CA LEU A 256 4.37 -10.01 -12.76
C LEU A 256 5.68 -10.79 -12.89
N PRO A 257 5.64 -12.13 -13.07
CA PRO A 257 6.83 -12.90 -13.40
C PRO A 257 7.50 -12.30 -14.64
N ALA A 258 8.82 -12.14 -14.58
CA ALA A 258 9.57 -11.69 -15.75
C ALA A 258 9.27 -12.62 -16.94
N THR A 259 8.87 -12.05 -18.07
CA THR A 259 8.70 -12.82 -19.32
C THR A 259 10.05 -13.49 -19.63
N PRO A 260 10.10 -14.82 -19.82
CA PRO A 260 11.34 -15.48 -20.22
C PRO A 260 11.89 -14.82 -21.50
N ALA A 261 13.16 -14.48 -21.50
CA ALA A 261 13.81 -13.99 -22.72
C ALA A 261 13.59 -15.04 -23.85
N PRO A 262 13.29 -14.60 -25.09
CA PRO A 262 13.15 -15.53 -26.19
C PRO A 262 14.43 -16.36 -26.30
N ALA A 263 14.28 -17.69 -26.32
CA ALA A 263 15.41 -18.59 -26.48
C ALA A 263 16.16 -18.15 -27.73
N SER A 264 17.44 -17.78 -27.57
CA SER A 264 18.30 -17.46 -28.68
C SER A 264 18.34 -18.71 -29.59
N ALA A 265 17.75 -18.59 -30.78
CA ALA A 265 17.87 -19.62 -31.81
C ALA A 265 19.35 -19.69 -32.22
N ASN A 266 19.99 -20.79 -31.86
CA ASN A 266 21.32 -21.16 -32.35
C ASN A 266 21.22 -21.69 -33.78
#